data_411a5d0c71e3745ca529f2309bcee4dc
#
_entry.id   411a5d0c71e3745ca529f2309bcee4dc
#
_cell.length_a   1.000
_cell.length_b   1.000
_cell.length_c   1.000
_cell.angle_alpha   90.00
_cell.angle_beta   90.00
_cell.angle_gamma   90.00
#
_symmetry.space_group_name_H-M   'P 1'
#
loop_
_entity.id
_entity.type
_entity.pdbx_description
1 polymer ?
#
loop_
_entity_poly.entity_id
_entity_poly.type
_entity_poly.pdbx_seq_one_letter_code
_entity_poly.pdbx_strand_id
1 'polypeptide(L)'
;MRGLGFLALVLALGTGPLQADAPQTSIRPMPRPLVGTAVAVVVDPAAPVLIRPRPRPPELLAPAIVKPDAVAQVAVLRPRARPEGLQSQAPVAEIAATPTQKKPKREKTAQTGAVCGDPAIKGENLAQISSKVQGCGVSEPVRVTSISGIRLSQPATIDCETAIALKTWVEQAMRPAFGGREVVELRIAAHYICRPRNNVKGNKVSEHGRGKAIDIAGFIFSDGKEWSVARDYNKQIRKAHKGACGIFGTTLGPGSDGYHEDHLHFDTAHHRNGSYCR
;
A
#
# COMPACT_ATOMS: atom_id res chain seq x y z
N MET A 1 -44.55 -31.37 74.65
CA MET A 1 -44.54 -29.92 74.46
C MET A 1 -44.19 -29.65 73.04
N ARG A 2 -45.15 -29.21 72.31
CA ARG A 2 -45.20 -28.48 71.01
C ARG A 2 -44.08 -28.68 69.99
N GLY A 3 -44.39 -29.53 69.01
CA GLY A 3 -43.66 -29.63 67.73
C GLY A 3 -44.12 -28.54 66.78
N LEU A 4 -43.18 -27.94 66.05
CA LEU A 4 -43.48 -27.12 64.89
C LEU A 4 -43.10 -27.92 63.65
N GLY A 5 -44.10 -28.24 62.83
CA GLY A 5 -43.91 -28.84 61.55
C GLY A 5 -43.48 -27.74 60.54
N PHE A 6 -42.42 -28.01 59.76
CA PHE A 6 -42.07 -27.24 58.60
C PHE A 6 -42.69 -27.89 57.37
N LEU A 7 -43.58 -27.17 56.75
CA LEU A 7 -44.14 -27.52 55.44
C LEU A 7 -43.22 -27.07 54.35
N ALA A 8 -42.58 -28.00 53.66
CA ALA A 8 -41.70 -27.69 52.47
C ALA A 8 -42.59 -27.60 51.21
N LEU A 9 -42.67 -26.40 50.65
CA LEU A 9 -43.32 -26.13 49.37
C LEU A 9 -42.35 -26.42 48.25
N VAL A 10 -42.55 -27.51 47.51
CA VAL A 10 -41.76 -27.83 46.31
C VAL A 10 -42.41 -27.11 45.15
N LEU A 11 -41.72 -26.04 44.64
CA LEU A 11 -42.03 -25.42 43.34
C LEU A 11 -41.41 -26.26 42.23
N ALA A 12 -42.22 -26.95 41.47
CA ALA A 12 -41.78 -27.58 40.20
C ALA A 12 -41.70 -26.51 39.12
N LEU A 13 -40.47 -26.15 38.75
CA LEU A 13 -40.19 -25.35 37.55
C LEU A 13 -40.20 -26.26 36.33
N GLY A 14 -41.31 -26.17 35.56
CA GLY A 14 -41.41 -26.85 34.26
C GLY A 14 -40.49 -26.19 33.23
N THR A 15 -39.43 -26.90 32.83
CA THR A 15 -38.61 -26.55 31.65
C THR A 15 -39.26 -27.15 30.41
N GLY A 16 -40.12 -26.35 29.74
CA GLY A 16 -40.56 -26.68 28.38
C GLY A 16 -39.45 -26.36 27.36
N PRO A 17 -39.23 -27.20 26.33
CA PRO A 17 -38.31 -26.87 25.27
C PRO A 17 -38.88 -25.73 24.44
N LEU A 18 -38.13 -24.62 24.37
CA LEU A 18 -38.33 -23.54 23.40
C LEU A 18 -37.99 -24.09 22.01
N GLN A 19 -38.99 -24.52 21.26
CA GLN A 19 -38.86 -24.75 19.83
C GLN A 19 -38.85 -23.38 19.14
N ALA A 20 -37.71 -23.01 18.58
CA ALA A 20 -37.62 -21.90 17.67
C ALA A 20 -38.08 -22.38 16.29
N ASP A 21 -39.26 -21.97 15.86
CA ASP A 21 -39.71 -22.15 14.48
C ASP A 21 -38.86 -21.34 13.54
N ALA A 22 -38.12 -22.01 12.69
CA ALA A 22 -37.39 -21.37 11.59
C ALA A 22 -38.40 -20.88 10.53
N PRO A 23 -38.22 -19.67 9.95
CA PRO A 23 -39.14 -19.17 8.94
C PRO A 23 -39.10 -20.06 7.69
N GLN A 24 -40.28 -20.58 7.30
CA GLN A 24 -40.47 -21.52 6.20
C GLN A 24 -40.40 -20.90 4.78
N THR A 25 -39.98 -19.65 4.63
CA THR A 25 -39.84 -18.99 3.32
C THR A 25 -38.38 -18.73 3.02
N SER A 26 -37.73 -19.72 2.44
CA SER A 26 -36.49 -19.50 1.71
C SER A 26 -36.81 -18.77 0.38
N ILE A 27 -36.42 -17.52 0.26
CA ILE A 27 -36.52 -16.78 -1.00
C ILE A 27 -35.45 -17.38 -1.93
N ARG A 28 -35.86 -18.32 -2.76
CA ARG A 28 -35.02 -18.81 -3.86
C ARG A 28 -34.79 -17.64 -4.84
N PRO A 29 -33.55 -17.35 -5.27
CA PRO A 29 -33.31 -16.39 -6.34
C PRO A 29 -34.09 -16.86 -7.58
N MET A 30 -34.88 -15.96 -8.18
CA MET A 30 -35.51 -16.21 -9.47
C MET A 30 -34.44 -16.47 -10.53
N PRO A 31 -34.62 -17.50 -11.38
CA PRO A 31 -33.71 -17.70 -12.51
C PRO A 31 -33.80 -16.49 -13.45
N ARG A 32 -32.60 -16.01 -13.85
CA ARG A 32 -32.46 -14.90 -14.79
C ARG A 32 -33.17 -15.26 -16.10
N PRO A 33 -34.03 -14.40 -16.68
CA PRO A 33 -34.64 -14.69 -17.97
C PRO A 33 -33.55 -14.81 -19.03
N LEU A 34 -33.55 -15.92 -19.76
CA LEU A 34 -32.70 -16.12 -20.93
C LEU A 34 -33.20 -15.19 -22.02
N VAL A 35 -32.56 -14.05 -22.17
CA VAL A 35 -32.78 -13.15 -23.33
C VAL A 35 -31.81 -13.60 -24.44
N GLY A 36 -32.39 -14.01 -25.54
CA GLY A 36 -31.64 -14.20 -26.79
C GLY A 36 -31.80 -15.62 -27.35
N THR A 37 -32.74 -15.75 -28.27
CA THR A 37 -32.77 -16.79 -29.29
C THR A 37 -31.42 -16.81 -30.01
N ALA A 38 -30.61 -17.82 -29.74
CA ALA A 38 -29.42 -18.10 -30.55
C ALA A 38 -29.89 -18.46 -31.97
N VAL A 39 -29.66 -17.56 -32.90
CA VAL A 39 -29.70 -17.92 -34.31
C VAL A 39 -28.52 -18.88 -34.54
N ALA A 40 -28.79 -20.13 -34.82
CA ALA A 40 -27.77 -21.10 -35.18
C ALA A 40 -27.21 -20.68 -36.55
N VAL A 41 -26.01 -20.08 -36.52
CA VAL A 41 -25.19 -19.91 -37.72
C VAL A 41 -24.61 -21.29 -38.03
N VAL A 42 -25.12 -21.93 -39.07
CA VAL A 42 -24.51 -23.16 -39.64
C VAL A 42 -23.17 -22.73 -40.24
N VAL A 43 -22.09 -23.01 -39.53
CA VAL A 43 -20.72 -22.83 -40.03
C VAL A 43 -20.37 -24.09 -40.79
N ASP A 44 -20.18 -23.96 -42.10
CA ASP A 44 -19.65 -25.02 -42.98
C ASP A 44 -18.20 -25.36 -42.53
N PRO A 45 -17.89 -26.61 -42.14
CA PRO A 45 -16.57 -26.96 -41.60
C PRO A 45 -15.48 -27.13 -42.66
N ALA A 46 -15.73 -26.78 -43.92
CA ALA A 46 -14.82 -27.11 -45.03
C ALA A 46 -14.07 -25.92 -45.64
N ALA A 47 -14.16 -24.71 -45.11
CA ALA A 47 -13.40 -23.57 -45.64
C ALA A 47 -12.25 -23.15 -44.69
N PRO A 48 -10.99 -23.23 -45.11
CA PRO A 48 -9.88 -22.69 -44.34
C PRO A 48 -9.97 -21.16 -44.35
N VAL A 49 -10.22 -20.56 -43.18
CA VAL A 49 -10.18 -19.10 -43.01
C VAL A 49 -8.72 -18.68 -43.06
N LEU A 50 -8.27 -18.25 -44.24
CA LEU A 50 -7.00 -17.56 -44.41
C LEU A 50 -7.13 -16.13 -43.81
N ILE A 51 -6.70 -15.95 -42.56
CA ILE A 51 -6.53 -14.64 -41.97
C ILE A 51 -5.34 -13.96 -42.65
N ARG A 52 -5.60 -13.18 -43.70
CA ARG A 52 -4.58 -12.31 -44.27
C ARG A 52 -4.30 -11.15 -43.31
N PRO A 53 -3.03 -10.91 -42.94
CA PRO A 53 -2.66 -9.70 -42.20
C PRO A 53 -3.09 -8.46 -43.00
N ARG A 54 -3.72 -7.49 -42.37
CA ARG A 54 -4.02 -6.21 -43.00
C ARG A 54 -2.71 -5.56 -43.47
N PRO A 55 -2.62 -5.04 -44.72
CA PRO A 55 -1.47 -4.29 -45.15
C PRO A 55 -1.30 -3.05 -44.29
N ARG A 56 -0.05 -2.79 -43.85
CA ARG A 56 0.31 -1.63 -43.08
C ARG A 56 0.12 -0.37 -43.94
N PRO A 57 -0.45 0.74 -43.40
CA PRO A 57 -0.58 1.99 -44.15
C PRO A 57 0.79 2.44 -44.69
N PRO A 58 0.87 2.97 -45.92
CA PRO A 58 2.14 3.29 -46.57
C PRO A 58 2.91 4.45 -45.93
N GLU A 59 2.32 5.24 -45.06
CA GLU A 59 2.94 6.39 -44.41
C GLU A 59 3.95 6.06 -43.29
N LEU A 60 4.09 4.79 -42.88
CA LEU A 60 5.05 4.36 -41.87
C LEU A 60 6.33 3.70 -42.43
N LEU A 61 6.58 3.82 -43.75
CA LEU A 61 7.72 3.18 -44.43
C LEU A 61 8.76 4.17 -44.98
N ALA A 62 9.05 5.27 -44.31
CA ALA A 62 10.26 6.03 -44.64
C ALA A 62 10.87 6.63 -43.38
N PRO A 63 11.95 6.08 -42.83
CA PRO A 63 12.90 6.91 -42.12
C PRO A 63 13.50 7.84 -43.13
N ALA A 64 13.24 9.15 -43.04
CA ALA A 64 13.96 10.17 -43.77
C ALA A 64 15.46 10.03 -43.44
N ILE A 65 16.23 9.64 -44.40
CA ILE A 65 17.70 9.72 -44.33
C ILE A 65 18.03 11.20 -44.33
N VAL A 66 18.19 11.79 -43.16
CA VAL A 66 18.73 13.13 -43.01
C VAL A 66 20.24 13.00 -43.29
N LYS A 67 20.68 13.61 -44.41
CA LYS A 67 22.11 13.78 -44.72
C LYS A 67 22.77 14.56 -43.59
N PRO A 68 23.98 14.20 -43.14
CA PRO A 68 24.69 14.87 -42.06
C PRO A 68 25.47 16.09 -42.61
N ASP A 69 24.76 17.16 -43.00
CA ASP A 69 25.40 18.41 -43.34
C ASP A 69 24.55 19.58 -42.84
N ALA A 70 24.54 19.76 -41.56
CA ALA A 70 24.32 21.02 -40.84
C ALA A 70 24.50 20.74 -39.33
N VAL A 71 25.76 20.69 -38.90
CA VAL A 71 26.04 20.80 -37.46
C VAL A 71 25.74 22.23 -37.07
N ALA A 72 24.48 22.50 -36.70
CA ALA A 72 24.15 23.69 -35.96
C ALA A 72 24.82 23.55 -34.59
N GLN A 73 25.87 24.35 -34.37
CA GLN A 73 26.54 24.48 -33.10
C GLN A 73 25.51 24.93 -32.08
N VAL A 74 25.08 23.98 -31.24
CA VAL A 74 24.34 24.31 -30.02
C VAL A 74 25.32 25.03 -29.13
N ALA A 75 25.17 26.35 -29.05
CA ALA A 75 25.94 27.19 -28.14
C ALA A 75 25.62 26.71 -26.72
N VAL A 76 26.59 26.01 -26.11
CA VAL A 76 26.56 25.69 -24.70
C VAL A 76 26.62 27.01 -23.95
N LEU A 77 25.48 27.47 -23.42
CA LEU A 77 25.44 28.64 -22.55
C LEU A 77 26.23 28.32 -21.28
N ARG A 78 27.50 28.68 -21.25
CA ARG A 78 28.30 28.68 -20.03
C ARG A 78 27.67 29.68 -19.06
N PRO A 79 27.53 29.36 -17.76
CA PRO A 79 27.17 30.34 -16.76
C PRO A 79 28.08 31.55 -16.84
N ARG A 80 27.52 32.76 -16.87
CA ARG A 80 28.28 33.99 -16.81
C ARG A 80 29.10 34.01 -15.53
N ALA A 81 30.38 34.35 -15.63
CA ALA A 81 31.23 34.61 -14.50
C ALA A 81 30.62 35.75 -13.65
N ARG A 82 30.65 35.54 -12.34
CA ARG A 82 30.19 36.55 -11.36
C ARG A 82 30.99 37.83 -11.56
N PRO A 83 30.35 39.04 -11.60
CA PRO A 83 31.08 40.30 -11.68
C PRO A 83 32.04 40.45 -10.50
N GLU A 84 33.31 40.77 -10.79
CA GLU A 84 34.27 41.15 -9.76
C GLU A 84 33.86 42.52 -9.22
N GLY A 85 33.56 42.60 -7.93
CA GLY A 85 33.22 43.87 -7.28
C GLY A 85 32.25 43.78 -6.09
N LEU A 86 31.70 42.65 -5.75
CA LEU A 86 30.88 42.49 -4.55
C LEU A 86 31.71 41.92 -3.39
N GLN A 87 32.70 42.67 -2.95
CA GLN A 87 33.28 42.51 -1.61
C GLN A 87 32.40 43.34 -0.64
N SER A 88 31.57 42.65 0.10
CA SER A 88 30.79 43.22 1.22
C SER A 88 31.75 43.49 2.35
N GLN A 89 32.17 44.75 2.49
CA GLN A 89 32.77 45.24 3.74
C GLN A 89 31.64 45.49 4.73
N ALA A 90 31.55 44.62 5.71
CA ALA A 90 30.74 44.92 6.91
C ALA A 90 31.62 45.59 7.96
N PRO A 91 31.24 46.73 8.51
CA PRO A 91 31.96 47.33 9.64
C PRO A 91 31.69 46.54 10.90
N VAL A 92 32.75 46.18 11.60
CA VAL A 92 32.72 45.61 12.93
C VAL A 92 32.30 46.71 13.92
N ALA A 93 31.10 46.67 14.43
CA ALA A 93 30.68 47.44 15.60
C ALA A 93 30.60 46.49 16.80
N GLU A 94 31.58 46.63 17.68
CA GLU A 94 31.61 46.01 19.00
C GLU A 94 30.55 46.69 19.88
N ILE A 95 29.49 45.94 20.23
CA ILE A 95 28.58 46.35 21.30
C ILE A 95 28.44 45.16 22.24
N ALA A 96 29.07 45.31 23.42
CA ALA A 96 28.85 44.45 24.56
C ALA A 96 27.41 44.63 25.08
N ALA A 97 26.59 43.58 24.91
CA ALA A 97 25.33 43.44 25.64
C ALA A 97 25.13 41.95 25.98
N THR A 98 25.12 41.68 27.26
CA THR A 98 24.84 40.39 27.87
C THR A 98 23.44 39.93 27.47
N PRO A 99 23.27 38.83 26.75
CA PRO A 99 21.93 38.28 26.50
C PRO A 99 21.61 37.25 27.58
N THR A 100 20.54 37.50 28.30
CA THR A 100 19.81 36.49 29.07
C THR A 100 19.41 35.36 28.11
N GLN A 101 20.13 34.23 28.15
CA GLN A 101 19.84 33.07 27.35
C GLN A 101 18.50 32.46 27.80
N LYS A 102 17.40 32.75 27.09
CA LYS A 102 16.27 31.84 27.00
C LYS A 102 16.78 30.57 26.32
N LYS A 103 16.82 29.45 27.09
CA LYS A 103 17.13 28.12 26.54
C LYS A 103 16.34 27.90 25.24
N PRO A 104 16.98 27.64 24.10
CA PRO A 104 16.25 27.28 22.89
C PRO A 104 15.48 26.01 23.16
N LYS A 105 14.17 26.04 22.89
CA LYS A 105 13.31 24.86 22.85
C LYS A 105 13.99 23.89 21.87
N ARG A 106 14.49 22.79 22.42
CA ARG A 106 15.23 21.77 21.68
C ARG A 106 14.34 21.32 20.53
N GLU A 107 14.56 21.86 19.33
CA GLU A 107 14.03 21.27 18.09
C GLU A 107 14.51 19.83 18.10
N LYS A 108 13.55 18.88 18.04
CA LYS A 108 13.86 17.47 17.89
C LYS A 108 14.51 17.34 16.52
N THR A 109 15.84 17.41 16.47
CA THR A 109 16.62 17.07 15.29
C THR A 109 16.15 15.69 14.87
N ALA A 110 15.67 15.56 13.61
CA ALA A 110 15.25 14.30 13.06
C ALA A 110 16.36 13.28 13.28
N GLN A 111 16.14 12.31 14.15
CA GLN A 111 17.10 11.25 14.41
C GLN A 111 17.07 10.31 13.19
N THR A 112 18.00 10.54 12.27
CA THR A 112 18.24 9.60 11.17
C THR A 112 18.76 8.31 11.81
N GLY A 113 18.01 7.24 11.70
CA GLY A 113 18.40 5.94 12.30
C GLY A 113 17.20 5.05 12.63
N ALA A 114 17.16 4.55 13.84
CA ALA A 114 16.05 3.72 14.31
C ALA A 114 14.80 4.56 14.58
N VAL A 115 13.63 4.11 14.12
CA VAL A 115 12.33 4.74 14.38
C VAL A 115 11.37 3.74 15.00
N CYS A 116 10.25 4.20 15.54
CA CYS A 116 9.24 3.36 16.18
C CYS A 116 9.76 2.51 17.35
N GLY A 117 10.88 2.90 17.97
CA GLY A 117 11.50 2.15 19.05
C GLY A 117 12.17 0.83 18.64
N ASP A 118 12.29 0.53 17.35
CA ASP A 118 12.84 -0.71 16.85
C ASP A 118 14.08 -0.48 15.98
N PRO A 119 15.27 -1.02 16.35
CA PRO A 119 16.51 -0.84 15.60
C PRO A 119 16.48 -1.44 14.19
N ALA A 120 15.57 -2.36 13.90
CA ALA A 120 15.39 -2.98 12.58
C ALA A 120 14.58 -2.10 11.62
N ILE A 121 13.91 -1.06 12.10
CA ILE A 121 13.18 -0.09 11.29
C ILE A 121 14.04 1.17 11.17
N LYS A 122 14.56 1.44 9.97
CA LYS A 122 15.41 2.61 9.72
C LYS A 122 14.62 3.70 9.00
N GLY A 123 14.85 4.93 9.42
CA GLY A 123 14.16 6.09 8.86
C GLY A 123 14.33 7.34 9.70
N GLU A 124 13.36 8.22 9.62
CA GLU A 124 13.30 9.47 10.39
C GLU A 124 11.87 9.72 10.90
N ASN A 125 11.75 10.33 12.06
CA ASN A 125 10.47 10.81 12.55
C ASN A 125 10.13 12.12 11.84
N LEU A 126 8.91 12.23 11.35
CA LEU A 126 8.41 13.43 10.70
C LEU A 126 7.53 14.24 11.64
N ALA A 127 7.33 15.52 11.30
CA ALA A 127 6.30 16.34 11.93
C ALA A 127 4.91 15.79 11.57
N GLN A 128 3.94 16.01 12.45
CA GLN A 128 2.54 15.65 12.20
C GLN A 128 2.06 16.14 10.83
N ILE A 129 1.44 15.25 10.08
CA ILE A 129 0.82 15.58 8.80
C ILE A 129 -0.65 15.91 9.06
N SER A 130 -1.01 17.18 8.86
CA SER A 130 -2.39 17.66 8.94
C SER A 130 -3.00 17.77 7.55
N SER A 131 -4.32 17.59 7.45
CA SER A 131 -5.05 17.71 6.18
C SER A 131 -6.38 18.44 6.39
N LYS A 132 -6.78 19.24 5.40
CA LYS A 132 -8.14 19.83 5.35
C LYS A 132 -9.21 18.79 4.97
N VAL A 133 -8.80 17.66 4.40
CA VAL A 133 -9.70 16.56 4.07
C VAL A 133 -9.95 15.73 5.31
N GLN A 134 -11.21 15.69 5.74
CA GLN A 134 -11.61 14.90 6.91
C GLN A 134 -11.21 13.42 6.73
N GLY A 135 -10.55 12.86 7.74
CA GLY A 135 -10.07 11.48 7.72
C GLY A 135 -8.69 11.28 7.09
N CYS A 136 -8.06 12.32 6.53
CA CYS A 136 -6.65 12.30 6.16
C CYS A 136 -5.78 12.95 7.24
N GLY A 137 -4.53 12.50 7.33
CA GLY A 137 -3.52 13.01 8.26
C GLY A 137 -2.86 11.88 9.05
N VAL A 138 -1.68 12.14 9.61
CA VAL A 138 -0.91 11.20 10.41
C VAL A 138 -0.36 11.95 11.61
N SER A 139 -0.69 11.50 12.82
CA SER A 139 -0.26 12.18 14.06
C SER A 139 1.23 12.02 14.33
N GLU A 140 1.75 10.82 14.13
CA GLU A 140 3.15 10.46 14.38
C GLU A 140 3.74 9.73 13.18
N PRO A 141 3.93 10.44 12.03
CA PRO A 141 4.45 9.82 10.83
C PRO A 141 5.94 9.53 10.93
N VAL A 142 6.34 8.41 10.34
CA VAL A 142 7.74 8.06 10.13
C VAL A 142 8.01 7.93 8.63
N ARG A 143 9.19 8.35 8.19
CA ARG A 143 9.69 8.09 6.84
C ARG A 143 10.65 6.93 6.88
N VAL A 144 10.17 5.75 6.54
CA VAL A 144 10.93 4.50 6.59
C VAL A 144 11.75 4.34 5.31
N THR A 145 13.04 4.01 5.45
CA THR A 145 13.98 3.78 4.35
C THR A 145 14.38 2.31 4.19
N SER A 146 14.41 1.57 5.31
CA SER A 146 14.65 0.12 5.29
C SER A 146 14.03 -0.57 6.50
N ILE A 147 13.73 -1.86 6.35
CA ILE A 147 13.17 -2.72 7.39
C ILE A 147 13.92 -4.04 7.42
N SER A 148 14.45 -4.41 8.59
CA SER A 148 15.21 -5.66 8.82
C SER A 148 16.30 -5.88 7.77
N GLY A 149 17.04 -4.80 7.39
CA GLY A 149 18.10 -4.82 6.39
C GLY A 149 17.63 -4.77 4.94
N ILE A 150 16.33 -4.82 4.67
CA ILE A 150 15.77 -4.72 3.33
C ILE A 150 15.45 -3.25 3.03
N ARG A 151 15.99 -2.70 1.94
CA ARG A 151 15.72 -1.33 1.51
C ARG A 151 14.30 -1.21 0.94
N LEU A 152 13.74 -0.02 1.05
CA LEU A 152 12.56 0.37 0.28
C LEU A 152 13.01 1.16 -0.95
N SER A 153 12.44 0.86 -2.13
CA SER A 153 12.79 1.53 -3.39
C SER A 153 12.59 3.04 -3.35
N GLN A 154 11.69 3.49 -2.50
CA GLN A 154 11.49 4.88 -2.11
C GLN A 154 11.16 4.95 -0.62
N PRO A 155 11.55 6.02 0.08
CA PRO A 155 11.19 6.20 1.48
C PRO A 155 9.67 6.24 1.64
N ALA A 156 9.12 5.40 2.52
CA ALA A 156 7.68 5.29 2.75
C ALA A 156 7.26 6.09 3.97
N THR A 157 6.33 7.03 3.80
CA THR A 157 5.70 7.75 4.91
C THR A 157 4.51 6.96 5.40
N ILE A 158 4.58 6.43 6.62
CA ILE A 158 3.56 5.60 7.28
C ILE A 158 3.57 5.90 8.79
N ASP A 159 2.61 5.34 9.53
CA ASP A 159 2.67 5.36 10.99
C ASP A 159 3.52 4.20 11.56
N CYS A 160 3.81 4.25 12.86
CA CYS A 160 4.62 3.21 13.50
C CYS A 160 3.91 1.86 13.56
N GLU A 161 2.59 1.83 13.66
CA GLU A 161 1.82 0.58 13.66
C GLU A 161 2.04 -0.17 12.35
N THR A 162 1.92 0.54 11.22
CA THR A 162 2.16 -0.01 9.89
C THR A 162 3.62 -0.42 9.67
N ALA A 163 4.58 0.37 10.17
CA ALA A 163 6.01 0.03 10.07
C ALA A 163 6.37 -1.23 10.85
N ILE A 164 5.81 -1.42 12.05
CA ILE A 164 6.01 -2.62 12.88
C ILE A 164 5.33 -3.84 12.24
N ALA A 165 4.10 -3.67 11.71
CA ALA A 165 3.42 -4.74 10.97
C ALA A 165 4.23 -5.15 9.73
N LEU A 166 4.79 -4.20 8.97
CA LEU A 166 5.63 -4.48 7.81
C LEU A 166 6.92 -5.24 8.21
N LYS A 167 7.57 -4.86 9.31
CA LYS A 167 8.71 -5.62 9.86
C LYS A 167 8.31 -7.05 10.19
N THR A 168 7.23 -7.22 10.92
CA THR A 168 6.72 -8.54 11.31
C THR A 168 6.46 -9.41 10.08
N TRP A 169 5.82 -8.85 9.06
CA TRP A 169 5.57 -9.55 7.82
C TRP A 169 6.87 -9.92 7.08
N VAL A 170 7.84 -9.02 7.00
CA VAL A 170 9.14 -9.29 6.38
C VAL A 170 9.82 -10.49 7.04
N GLU A 171 9.83 -10.54 8.37
CA GLU A 171 10.54 -11.56 9.14
C GLU A 171 9.78 -12.89 9.19
N GLN A 172 8.47 -12.85 9.44
CA GLN A 172 7.68 -14.05 9.73
C GLN A 172 6.99 -14.67 8.52
N ALA A 173 6.74 -13.89 7.46
CA ALA A 173 5.99 -14.36 6.31
C ALA A 173 6.77 -14.26 5.00
N MET A 174 7.32 -13.10 4.68
CA MET A 174 7.98 -12.87 3.39
C MET A 174 9.26 -13.68 3.25
N ARG A 175 10.23 -13.54 4.14
CA ARG A 175 11.50 -14.30 4.09
C ARG A 175 11.27 -15.81 4.03
N PRO A 176 10.44 -16.43 4.89
CA PRO A 176 10.15 -17.86 4.79
C PRO A 176 9.45 -18.28 3.49
N ALA A 177 8.69 -17.39 2.87
CA ALA A 177 8.01 -17.67 1.61
C ALA A 177 8.99 -17.79 0.42
N PHE A 178 10.07 -16.99 0.43
CA PHE A 178 11.05 -16.95 -0.66
C PHE A 178 12.14 -18.06 -0.55
N GLY A 179 12.19 -18.79 0.59
CA GLY A 179 12.91 -20.08 0.70
C GLY A 179 14.38 -20.02 0.34
N GLY A 180 15.15 -19.09 0.90
CA GLY A 180 16.59 -18.96 0.63
C GLY A 180 16.96 -17.99 -0.46
N ARG A 181 16.01 -17.43 -1.23
CA ARG A 181 16.26 -16.25 -2.05
C ARG A 181 16.27 -15.02 -1.17
N GLU A 182 17.38 -14.32 -1.16
CA GLU A 182 17.54 -13.12 -0.36
C GLU A 182 16.93 -11.92 -1.06
N VAL A 183 15.87 -11.36 -0.47
CA VAL A 183 15.28 -10.08 -0.90
C VAL A 183 16.09 -8.96 -0.27
N VAL A 184 16.61 -8.03 -1.09
CA VAL A 184 17.41 -6.88 -0.67
C VAL A 184 16.66 -5.57 -0.76
N GLU A 185 15.57 -5.53 -1.55
CA GLU A 185 14.75 -4.32 -1.69
C GLU A 185 13.29 -4.68 -1.97
N LEU A 186 12.38 -3.93 -1.36
CA LEU A 186 10.95 -3.91 -1.69
C LEU A 186 10.65 -2.76 -2.65
N ARG A 187 9.98 -3.07 -3.75
CA ARG A 187 9.44 -2.05 -4.67
C ARG A 187 8.15 -1.49 -4.09
N ILE A 188 8.20 -0.28 -3.62
CA ILE A 188 7.03 0.40 -3.03
C ILE A 188 6.25 1.09 -4.14
N ALA A 189 4.96 0.76 -4.28
CA ALA A 189 4.04 1.40 -5.21
C ALA A 189 3.40 2.64 -4.59
N ALA A 190 2.91 2.54 -3.35
CA ALA A 190 2.31 3.67 -2.63
C ALA A 190 2.50 3.56 -1.12
N HIS A 191 2.44 4.70 -0.47
CA HIS A 191 2.44 4.88 0.97
C HIS A 191 1.45 5.99 1.34
N TYR A 192 1.75 6.93 2.25
CA TYR A 192 0.84 8.04 2.56
C TYR A 192 0.42 8.80 1.30
N ILE A 193 -0.88 8.83 1.05
CA ILE A 193 -1.54 9.65 0.03
C ILE A 193 -2.99 9.90 0.42
N CYS A 194 -3.39 11.16 0.52
CA CYS A 194 -4.77 11.54 0.85
C CYS A 194 -5.66 11.42 -0.39
N ARG A 195 -6.42 10.33 -0.47
CA ARG A 195 -7.35 10.03 -1.56
C ARG A 195 -8.50 9.13 -1.08
N PRO A 196 -9.65 9.10 -1.78
CA PRO A 196 -10.68 8.11 -1.52
C PRO A 196 -10.18 6.70 -1.91
N ARG A 197 -10.79 5.66 -1.33
CA ARG A 197 -10.52 4.25 -1.68
C ARG A 197 -10.72 4.04 -3.18
N ASN A 198 -9.77 3.34 -3.80
CA ASN A 198 -9.75 3.01 -5.24
C ASN A 198 -9.84 4.24 -6.17
N ASN A 199 -9.49 5.43 -5.67
CA ASN A 199 -9.65 6.72 -6.38
C ASN A 199 -11.09 7.00 -6.84
N VAL A 200 -12.10 6.34 -6.28
CA VAL A 200 -13.51 6.52 -6.64
C VAL A 200 -14.11 7.64 -5.80
N LYS A 201 -14.59 8.68 -6.47
CA LYS A 201 -15.25 9.84 -5.84
C LYS A 201 -16.45 9.37 -5.00
N GLY A 202 -16.58 9.88 -3.78
CA GLY A 202 -17.64 9.51 -2.84
C GLY A 202 -17.29 8.33 -1.91
N ASN A 203 -16.25 7.57 -2.19
CA ASN A 203 -15.78 6.55 -1.28
C ASN A 203 -15.13 7.18 -0.03
N LYS A 204 -15.09 6.39 1.06
CA LYS A 204 -14.35 6.74 2.27
C LYS A 204 -12.87 6.99 1.96
N VAL A 205 -12.21 7.79 2.79
CA VAL A 205 -10.75 7.97 2.72
C VAL A 205 -10.06 6.61 2.83
N SER A 206 -9.07 6.41 1.97
CA SER A 206 -8.19 5.23 2.00
C SER A 206 -7.34 5.22 3.26
N GLU A 207 -6.94 4.05 3.74
CA GLU A 207 -5.99 3.90 4.86
C GLU A 207 -4.62 4.53 4.55
N HIS A 208 -4.25 4.65 3.27
CA HIS A 208 -3.10 5.45 2.86
C HIS A 208 -3.20 6.91 3.35
N GLY A 209 -4.39 7.50 3.31
CA GLY A 209 -4.61 8.88 3.79
C GLY A 209 -4.44 9.07 5.29
N ARG A 210 -4.26 7.97 6.03
CA ARG A 210 -4.02 7.95 7.47
C ARG A 210 -2.61 7.48 7.82
N GLY A 211 -1.78 7.20 6.82
CA GLY A 211 -0.46 6.58 7.02
C GLY A 211 -0.53 5.11 7.44
N LYS A 212 -1.70 4.48 7.34
CA LYS A 212 -1.97 3.12 7.81
C LYS A 212 -1.89 2.05 6.73
N ALA A 213 -1.38 2.39 5.55
CA ALA A 213 -1.27 1.45 4.44
C ALA A 213 0.03 1.62 3.66
N ILE A 214 0.46 0.50 3.06
CA ILE A 214 1.59 0.42 2.15
C ILE A 214 1.28 -0.54 1.01
N ASP A 215 1.69 -0.15 -0.22
CA ASP A 215 1.54 -0.95 -1.43
C ASP A 215 2.91 -1.43 -1.91
N ILE A 216 3.04 -2.75 -2.17
CA ILE A 216 4.26 -3.40 -2.59
C ILE A 216 4.09 -3.93 -4.02
N ALA A 217 4.82 -3.35 -4.98
CA ALA A 217 4.76 -3.73 -6.39
C ALA A 217 5.72 -4.89 -6.75
N GLY A 218 6.73 -5.19 -5.91
CA GLY A 218 7.68 -6.23 -6.25
C GLY A 218 8.85 -6.38 -5.28
N PHE A 219 9.76 -7.26 -5.64
CA PHE A 219 10.88 -7.74 -4.83
C PHE A 219 12.15 -7.77 -5.67
N ILE A 220 13.23 -7.17 -5.19
CA ILE A 220 14.56 -7.25 -5.80
C ILE A 220 15.41 -8.16 -4.94
N PHE A 221 16.09 -9.10 -5.58
CA PHE A 221 16.91 -10.11 -4.93
C PHE A 221 18.40 -9.74 -4.99
N SER A 222 19.20 -10.37 -4.13
CA SER A 222 20.66 -10.16 -4.07
C SER A 222 21.37 -10.55 -5.37
N ASP A 223 20.77 -11.43 -6.20
CA ASP A 223 21.27 -11.80 -7.53
C ASP A 223 20.89 -10.78 -8.62
N GLY A 224 20.30 -9.65 -8.27
CA GLY A 224 19.88 -8.58 -9.19
C GLY A 224 18.57 -8.87 -9.92
N LYS A 225 17.96 -10.04 -9.75
CA LYS A 225 16.65 -10.33 -10.34
C LYS A 225 15.55 -9.58 -9.64
N GLU A 226 14.51 -9.24 -10.38
CA GLU A 226 13.30 -8.62 -9.87
C GLU A 226 12.08 -9.51 -10.17
N TRP A 227 11.21 -9.65 -9.17
CA TRP A 227 9.86 -10.16 -9.36
C TRP A 227 8.85 -9.05 -9.10
N SER A 228 8.03 -8.78 -10.09
CA SER A 228 6.93 -7.83 -10.03
C SER A 228 5.63 -8.56 -9.70
N VAL A 229 4.79 -7.99 -8.84
CA VAL A 229 3.46 -8.55 -8.54
C VAL A 229 2.62 -8.64 -9.81
N ALA A 230 2.69 -7.62 -10.68
CA ALA A 230 1.93 -7.59 -11.94
C ALA A 230 2.25 -8.75 -12.89
N ARG A 231 3.51 -9.22 -12.94
CA ARG A 231 3.97 -10.21 -13.92
C ARG A 231 4.27 -11.57 -13.30
N ASP A 232 4.74 -11.56 -12.05
CA ASP A 232 5.37 -12.72 -11.43
C ASP A 232 4.62 -13.17 -10.17
N TYR A 233 3.29 -12.98 -10.11
CA TYR A 233 2.48 -13.40 -8.94
C TYR A 233 2.47 -14.93 -8.79
N ASN A 234 3.66 -15.48 -8.51
CA ASN A 234 3.97 -16.89 -8.39
C ASN A 234 3.63 -17.46 -7.00
N LYS A 235 3.97 -18.75 -6.78
CA LYS A 235 3.70 -19.46 -5.52
C LYS A 235 4.33 -18.77 -4.31
N GLN A 236 5.55 -18.23 -4.44
CA GLN A 236 6.29 -17.59 -3.36
C GLN A 236 5.64 -16.24 -2.98
N ILE A 237 5.34 -15.41 -3.97
CA ILE A 237 4.64 -14.13 -3.72
C ILE A 237 3.27 -14.39 -3.09
N ARG A 238 2.51 -15.36 -3.61
CA ARG A 238 1.22 -15.75 -3.02
C ARG A 238 1.36 -16.25 -1.58
N LYS A 239 2.43 -16.99 -1.25
CA LYS A 239 2.70 -17.43 0.12
C LYS A 239 3.01 -16.26 1.03
N ALA A 240 3.86 -15.31 0.58
CA ALA A 240 4.16 -14.08 1.30
C ALA A 240 2.91 -13.21 1.51
N HIS A 241 2.07 -13.07 0.48
CA HIS A 241 0.79 -12.35 0.54
C HIS A 241 -0.15 -12.97 1.58
N LYS A 242 -0.39 -14.28 1.50
CA LYS A 242 -1.24 -14.99 2.48
C LYS A 242 -0.71 -14.87 3.92
N GLY A 243 0.60 -14.88 4.09
CA GLY A 243 1.23 -14.73 5.41
C GLY A 243 1.12 -13.31 5.99
N ALA A 244 0.64 -12.33 5.23
CA ALA A 244 0.34 -11.00 5.74
C ALA A 244 -0.99 -10.94 6.50
N CYS A 245 -1.88 -11.91 6.24
CA CYS A 245 -3.19 -12.00 6.91
C CYS A 245 -3.03 -12.21 8.41
N GLY A 246 -3.65 -11.35 9.21
CA GLY A 246 -3.54 -11.37 10.67
C GLY A 246 -2.38 -10.53 11.21
N ILE A 247 -1.32 -10.30 10.43
CA ILE A 247 -0.31 -9.28 10.73
C ILE A 247 -0.87 -7.91 10.37
N PHE A 248 -1.53 -7.82 9.22
CA PHE A 248 -2.29 -6.66 8.79
C PHE A 248 -3.80 -6.91 8.95
N GLY A 249 -4.55 -5.82 9.10
CA GLY A 249 -6.00 -5.85 9.18
C GLY A 249 -6.67 -6.10 7.83
N THR A 250 -6.10 -5.53 6.76
CA THR A 250 -6.52 -5.79 5.38
C THR A 250 -5.32 -6.21 4.53
N THR A 251 -5.51 -7.25 3.71
CA THR A 251 -4.56 -7.63 2.68
C THR A 251 -5.29 -7.85 1.36
N LEU A 252 -4.88 -7.14 0.31
CA LEU A 252 -5.43 -7.25 -1.03
C LEU A 252 -4.29 -7.47 -2.04
N GLY A 253 -4.62 -8.11 -3.15
CA GLY A 253 -3.66 -8.38 -4.21
C GLY A 253 -4.35 -8.88 -5.48
N PRO A 254 -3.62 -9.45 -6.44
CA PRO A 254 -4.19 -9.93 -7.70
C PRO A 254 -5.36 -10.89 -7.48
N GLY A 255 -6.51 -10.56 -8.11
CA GLY A 255 -7.75 -11.31 -8.00
C GLY A 255 -8.64 -10.92 -6.81
N SER A 256 -8.32 -9.88 -6.03
CA SER A 256 -9.11 -9.46 -4.87
C SER A 256 -10.36 -8.66 -5.24
N ASP A 257 -10.21 -7.55 -5.94
CA ASP A 257 -11.28 -6.57 -6.22
C ASP A 257 -11.12 -5.82 -7.55
N GLY A 258 -10.12 -6.19 -8.37
CA GLY A 258 -9.82 -5.56 -9.66
C GLY A 258 -9.04 -4.24 -9.59
N TYR A 259 -8.67 -3.78 -8.39
CA TYR A 259 -7.87 -2.56 -8.21
C TYR A 259 -6.44 -2.84 -7.74
N HIS A 260 -6.14 -4.10 -7.37
CA HIS A 260 -4.88 -4.52 -6.77
C HIS A 260 -4.16 -5.60 -7.60
N GLU A 261 -4.31 -5.53 -8.95
CA GLU A 261 -3.77 -6.57 -9.84
C GLU A 261 -2.24 -6.48 -10.03
N ASP A 262 -1.63 -5.34 -9.71
CA ASP A 262 -0.22 -5.06 -9.93
C ASP A 262 0.60 -4.82 -8.65
N HIS A 263 -0.05 -4.90 -7.48
CA HIS A 263 0.60 -4.71 -6.18
C HIS A 263 -0.10 -5.48 -5.07
N LEU A 264 0.59 -5.64 -3.95
CA LEU A 264 0.04 -6.12 -2.68
C LEU A 264 -0.28 -4.91 -1.82
N HIS A 265 -1.54 -4.72 -1.47
CA HIS A 265 -1.97 -3.70 -0.53
C HIS A 265 -2.06 -4.28 0.88
N PHE A 266 -1.41 -3.65 1.83
CA PHE A 266 -1.45 -4.01 3.25
C PHE A 266 -1.84 -2.80 4.08
N ASP A 267 -2.86 -2.95 4.94
CA ASP A 267 -3.23 -1.90 5.88
C ASP A 267 -3.49 -2.43 7.30
N THR A 268 -3.38 -1.56 8.29
CA THR A 268 -3.59 -1.85 9.70
C THR A 268 -5.00 -1.47 10.18
N ALA A 269 -5.99 -1.42 9.28
CA ALA A 269 -7.38 -1.17 9.67
C ALA A 269 -7.91 -2.27 10.58
N HIS A 270 -8.61 -1.86 11.63
CA HIS A 270 -9.29 -2.81 12.52
C HIS A 270 -10.69 -3.12 12.02
N HIS A 271 -10.98 -4.40 11.81
CA HIS A 271 -12.29 -4.88 11.42
C HIS A 271 -12.93 -5.66 12.56
N ARG A 272 -14.25 -5.51 12.72
CA ARG A 272 -15.00 -6.16 13.80
C ARG A 272 -14.90 -7.69 13.79
N ASN A 273 -14.81 -8.28 12.60
CA ASN A 273 -14.84 -9.74 12.40
C ASN A 273 -13.44 -10.33 12.10
N GLY A 274 -12.36 -9.68 12.51
CA GLY A 274 -11.00 -10.09 12.20
C GLY A 274 -10.50 -9.56 10.86
N SER A 275 -9.28 -9.98 10.45
CA SER A 275 -8.62 -9.46 9.25
C SER A 275 -9.39 -9.77 7.97
N TYR A 276 -9.41 -8.81 7.04
CA TYR A 276 -9.99 -8.95 5.71
C TYR A 276 -8.87 -9.29 4.70
N CYS A 277 -8.81 -10.56 4.26
CA CYS A 277 -7.73 -11.08 3.42
C CYS A 277 -8.29 -11.63 2.10
N ARG A 278 -7.83 -11.09 0.98
CA ARG A 278 -8.29 -11.47 -0.37
C ARG A 278 -7.12 -11.59 -1.34
#